data_ca67252dae0701bc2a42c1dd556be7ea
#
_entry.id   ca67252dae0701bc2a42c1dd556be7ea
#
_cell.length_a   1.000
_cell.length_b   1.000
_cell.length_c   1.000
_cell.angle_alpha   90.00
_cell.angle_beta   90.00
_cell.angle_gamma   90.00
#
_symmetry.space_group_name_H-M   'P 1'
#
loop_
_entity.id
_entity.type
_entity.pdbx_description
1 polymer ?
#
loop_
_entity_poly.entity_id
_entity_poly.type
_entity_poly.pdbx_seq_one_letter_code
_entity_poly.pdbx_strand_id
1 'polypeptide(L)'
;LGSQLIRAAAQSGQDVRTLSDFPAEIRAPQGTVSGVSGFQFQMASEAIFDPGDAADVMVAFNVAGWMKHQGKLKAGGLLLASTDGFDARSKAIAGLPADAEPLADAHSRFQVLEVDFKKLTGEALKDSPLSGKEKSRAKNMTILGLLTWLYSQSAPAMEADLKRQFAGDLGEANILAFRAGYHLGETAEWTAFRREVPQRKAQPGTYKTISGSHAIALGLAAVARQLGRSVLYAGYPITPASDILHELARLRPDGVLPFQAEDEIASVTAALGASFAGSLGATASSGPGISLKGEG
;
A
#
# COMPACT_ATOMS: atom_id res chain seq x y z
N LEU A 1 2.04 -6.75 2.20
CA LEU A 1 1.28 -7.28 1.08
C LEU A 1 1.35 -6.32 -0.13
N GLY A 2 0.74 -5.13 -0.07
CA GLY A 2 0.67 -4.20 -1.19
C GLY A 2 2.03 -3.88 -1.81
N SER A 3 3.02 -3.54 -1.01
CA SER A 3 4.39 -3.24 -1.47
C SER A 3 5.04 -4.42 -2.23
N GLN A 4 4.72 -5.65 -1.86
CA GLN A 4 5.24 -6.85 -2.54
C GLN A 4 4.60 -7.02 -3.91
N LEU A 5 3.27 -6.84 -4.01
CA LEU A 5 2.55 -6.92 -5.28
C LEU A 5 3.00 -5.83 -6.27
N ILE A 6 3.17 -4.59 -5.79
CA ILE A 6 3.72 -3.50 -6.61
C ILE A 6 5.09 -3.87 -7.17
N ARG A 7 5.97 -4.42 -6.33
CA ARG A 7 7.31 -4.81 -6.73
C ARG A 7 7.28 -5.93 -7.76
N ALA A 8 6.43 -6.94 -7.57
CA ALA A 8 6.24 -8.01 -8.54
C ALA A 8 5.74 -7.49 -9.89
N ALA A 9 4.70 -6.66 -9.89
CA ALA A 9 4.16 -6.08 -11.10
C ALA A 9 5.19 -5.23 -11.84
N ALA A 10 5.94 -4.39 -11.13
CA ALA A 10 7.01 -3.59 -11.71
C ALA A 10 8.15 -4.45 -12.28
N GLN A 11 8.57 -5.51 -11.58
CA GLN A 11 9.59 -6.46 -12.07
C GLN A 11 9.10 -7.26 -13.29
N SER A 12 7.79 -7.51 -13.37
CA SER A 12 7.16 -8.14 -14.54
C SER A 12 6.98 -7.16 -15.72
N GLY A 13 7.47 -5.92 -15.60
CA GLY A 13 7.43 -4.93 -16.67
C GLY A 13 6.09 -4.22 -16.84
N GLN A 14 5.21 -4.30 -15.86
CA GLN A 14 3.93 -3.58 -15.85
C GLN A 14 4.11 -2.16 -15.31
N ASP A 15 3.28 -1.22 -15.75
CA ASP A 15 3.18 0.07 -15.08
C ASP A 15 2.37 -0.07 -13.79
N VAL A 16 2.74 0.66 -12.75
CA VAL A 16 2.10 0.57 -11.43
C VAL A 16 1.81 1.94 -10.85
N ARG A 17 0.64 2.07 -10.22
CA ARG A 17 0.27 3.23 -9.39
C ARG A 17 -0.38 2.74 -8.11
N THR A 18 -0.18 3.50 -7.06
CA THR A 18 -0.70 3.16 -5.74
C THR A 18 -1.43 4.33 -5.10
N LEU A 19 -2.45 4.00 -4.34
CA LEU A 19 -3.15 4.92 -3.47
C LEU A 19 -3.32 4.26 -2.11
N SER A 20 -2.80 4.92 -1.08
CA SER A 20 -3.02 4.51 0.30
C SER A 20 -4.23 5.28 0.85
N ASP A 21 -5.23 4.56 1.32
CA ASP A 21 -6.40 5.13 1.96
C ASP A 21 -6.24 4.96 3.48
N PHE A 22 -5.65 5.98 4.09
CA PHE A 22 -5.51 6.09 5.54
C PHE A 22 -6.60 7.03 6.07
N PRO A 23 -7.02 6.88 7.36
CA PRO A 23 -7.81 7.91 8.01
C PRO A 23 -7.13 9.29 7.85
N ALA A 24 -7.91 10.30 7.47
CA ALA A 24 -7.40 11.65 7.23
C ALA A 24 -6.77 12.30 8.49
N GLU A 25 -7.09 11.78 9.66
CA GLU A 25 -6.61 12.27 10.94
C GLU A 25 -5.58 11.30 11.56
N ILE A 26 -4.49 11.87 12.08
CA ILE A 26 -3.40 11.14 12.76
C ILE A 26 -3.93 10.42 14.02
N ARG A 27 -4.96 11.00 14.65
CA ARG A 27 -5.73 10.38 15.72
C ARG A 27 -7.13 10.16 15.21
N ALA A 28 -7.49 8.90 15.01
CA ALA A 28 -8.85 8.56 14.65
C ALA A 28 -9.82 9.17 15.68
N PRO A 29 -10.87 9.92 15.25
CA PRO A 29 -11.88 10.45 16.15
C PRO A 29 -12.47 9.36 17.03
N GLN A 30 -12.92 9.73 18.23
CA GLN A 30 -13.62 8.82 19.11
C GLN A 30 -14.83 8.24 18.37
N GLY A 31 -14.94 6.91 18.33
CA GLY A 31 -15.97 6.19 17.56
C GLY A 31 -15.54 5.73 16.16
N THR A 32 -14.31 6.05 15.71
CA THR A 32 -13.80 5.48 14.46
C THR A 32 -13.60 3.97 14.58
N VAL A 33 -14.22 3.23 13.69
CA VAL A 33 -14.08 1.77 13.63
C VAL A 33 -12.65 1.39 13.24
N SER A 34 -12.03 0.50 14.00
CA SER A 34 -10.69 0.01 13.69
C SER A 34 -10.67 -0.93 12.47
N GLY A 35 -9.53 -1.02 11.78
CA GLY A 35 -9.37 -1.98 10.67
C GLY A 35 -9.95 -1.55 9.33
N VAL A 36 -10.27 -0.27 9.15
CA VAL A 36 -10.85 0.31 7.93
C VAL A 36 -9.83 0.90 6.95
N SER A 37 -8.54 0.85 7.27
CA SER A 37 -7.50 1.32 6.34
C SER A 37 -7.49 0.47 5.07
N GLY A 38 -7.33 1.11 3.93
CA GLY A 38 -7.27 0.47 2.62
C GLY A 38 -5.94 0.74 1.92
N PHE A 39 -5.63 -0.09 0.97
CA PHE A 39 -4.51 0.10 0.06
C PHE A 39 -4.97 -0.30 -1.34
N GLN A 40 -4.95 0.64 -2.26
CA GLN A 40 -5.30 0.41 -3.66
C GLN A 40 -4.05 0.52 -4.52
N PHE A 41 -3.90 -0.38 -5.46
CA PHE A 41 -2.91 -0.25 -6.52
C PHE A 41 -3.52 -0.68 -7.85
N GLN A 42 -2.98 -0.12 -8.91
CA GLN A 42 -3.32 -0.48 -10.28
C GLN A 42 -2.05 -0.95 -10.98
N MET A 43 -2.19 -1.98 -11.80
CA MET A 43 -1.15 -2.43 -12.72
C MET A 43 -1.74 -2.53 -14.11
N ALA A 44 -0.97 -2.13 -15.12
CA ALA A 44 -1.43 -2.10 -16.50
C ALA A 44 -0.28 -2.34 -17.49
N SER A 45 -0.65 -2.73 -18.72
CA SER A 45 0.24 -2.79 -19.88
C SER A 45 0.48 -1.44 -20.55
N GLU A 46 -0.17 -0.40 -20.08
CA GLU A 46 -0.07 0.98 -20.57
C GLU A 46 0.31 1.94 -19.44
N ALA A 47 0.66 3.19 -19.80
CA ALA A 47 0.97 4.21 -18.80
C ALA A 47 -0.28 4.55 -17.96
N ILE A 48 -0.13 4.47 -16.65
CA ILE A 48 -1.18 4.82 -15.70
C ILE A 48 -0.95 6.25 -15.22
N PHE A 49 -1.97 7.11 -15.32
CA PHE A 49 -1.89 8.51 -14.88
C PHE A 49 -2.67 8.77 -13.59
N ASP A 50 -3.61 7.91 -13.24
CA ASP A 50 -4.41 7.98 -12.02
C ASP A 50 -4.56 6.58 -11.39
N PRO A 51 -4.93 6.47 -10.11
CA PRO A 51 -5.08 5.17 -9.44
C PRO A 51 -6.39 4.44 -9.78
N GLY A 52 -7.29 5.04 -10.57
CA GLY A 52 -8.62 4.53 -10.89
C GLY A 52 -9.62 4.64 -9.74
N ASP A 53 -10.91 4.64 -10.07
CA ASP A 53 -12.00 4.84 -9.11
C ASP A 53 -12.49 3.54 -8.48
N ALA A 54 -12.52 2.45 -9.25
CA ALA A 54 -13.05 1.17 -8.81
C ALA A 54 -12.10 0.01 -9.12
N ALA A 55 -12.02 -0.93 -8.18
CA ALA A 55 -11.15 -2.09 -8.26
C ALA A 55 -11.82 -3.27 -8.96
N ASP A 56 -11.06 -4.05 -9.72
CA ASP A 56 -11.50 -5.33 -10.30
C ASP A 56 -11.47 -6.46 -9.28
N VAL A 57 -10.58 -6.36 -8.28
CA VAL A 57 -10.40 -7.34 -7.20
C VAL A 57 -10.26 -6.59 -5.88
N MET A 58 -10.98 -7.04 -4.87
CA MET A 58 -10.88 -6.54 -3.50
C MET A 58 -10.55 -7.69 -2.55
N VAL A 59 -9.61 -7.46 -1.64
CA VAL A 59 -9.32 -8.37 -0.52
C VAL A 59 -9.88 -7.75 0.76
N ALA A 60 -10.91 -8.35 1.33
CA ALA A 60 -11.49 -7.94 2.59
C ALA A 60 -10.92 -8.77 3.74
N PHE A 61 -10.07 -8.15 4.55
CA PHE A 61 -9.44 -8.79 5.71
C PHE A 61 -10.37 -8.92 6.92
N ASN A 62 -11.39 -8.06 6.97
CA ASN A 62 -12.37 -8.02 8.04
C ASN A 62 -13.65 -7.31 7.58
N VAL A 63 -14.70 -7.48 8.38
CA VAL A 63 -16.03 -6.93 8.07
C VAL A 63 -16.05 -5.39 8.04
N ALA A 64 -15.30 -4.71 8.92
CA ALA A 64 -15.27 -3.24 8.95
C ALA A 64 -14.67 -2.65 7.67
N GLY A 65 -13.56 -3.21 7.20
CA GLY A 65 -12.95 -2.84 5.93
C GLY A 65 -13.87 -3.09 4.74
N TRP A 66 -14.56 -4.23 4.72
CA TRP A 66 -15.56 -4.55 3.70
C TRP A 66 -16.68 -3.52 3.68
N MET A 67 -17.32 -3.28 4.82
CA MET A 67 -18.44 -2.34 4.92
C MET A 67 -18.07 -0.92 4.45
N LYS A 68 -16.86 -0.47 4.78
CA LYS A 68 -16.38 0.85 4.36
C LYS A 68 -16.08 0.94 2.87
N HIS A 69 -15.48 -0.11 2.28
CA HIS A 69 -14.89 -0.04 0.94
C HIS A 69 -15.66 -0.81 -0.14
N GLN A 70 -16.74 -1.52 0.17
CA GLN A 70 -17.49 -2.33 -0.80
C GLN A 70 -17.93 -1.56 -2.07
N GLY A 71 -18.21 -0.26 -1.93
CA GLY A 71 -18.55 0.61 -3.05
C GLY A 71 -17.41 0.88 -4.03
N LYS A 72 -16.17 0.53 -3.66
CA LYS A 72 -14.99 0.65 -4.52
C LYS A 72 -14.75 -0.60 -5.38
N LEU A 73 -15.51 -1.67 -5.21
CA LEU A 73 -15.44 -2.86 -6.06
C LEU A 73 -16.41 -2.71 -7.23
N LYS A 74 -15.94 -2.94 -8.45
CA LYS A 74 -16.76 -2.93 -9.67
C LYS A 74 -17.87 -3.97 -9.59
N ALA A 75 -19.01 -3.69 -10.18
CA ALA A 75 -20.07 -4.70 -10.35
C ALA A 75 -19.51 -5.92 -11.10
N GLY A 76 -19.79 -7.12 -10.58
CA GLY A 76 -19.20 -8.36 -11.10
C GLY A 76 -17.70 -8.56 -10.78
N GLY A 77 -17.08 -7.64 -10.06
CA GLY A 77 -15.69 -7.77 -9.59
C GLY A 77 -15.50 -8.92 -8.61
N LEU A 78 -14.25 -9.29 -8.34
CA LEU A 78 -13.89 -10.39 -7.45
C LEU A 78 -13.64 -9.90 -6.02
N LEU A 79 -14.40 -10.42 -5.06
CA LEU A 79 -14.17 -10.26 -3.63
C LEU A 79 -13.46 -11.50 -3.07
N LEU A 80 -12.27 -11.32 -2.51
CA LEU A 80 -11.60 -12.31 -1.66
C LEU A 80 -11.87 -11.96 -0.20
N ALA A 81 -12.76 -12.68 0.45
CA ALA A 81 -13.13 -12.45 1.86
C ALA A 81 -12.35 -13.40 2.78
N SER A 82 -11.62 -12.82 3.75
CA SER A 82 -10.92 -13.58 4.80
C SER A 82 -11.92 -13.95 5.91
N THR A 83 -12.49 -15.14 5.87
CA THR A 83 -13.62 -15.54 6.76
C THR A 83 -13.31 -15.40 8.25
N ASP A 84 -12.03 -15.57 8.64
CA ASP A 84 -11.55 -15.33 9.99
C ASP A 84 -11.68 -13.86 10.48
N GLY A 85 -11.93 -12.92 9.57
CA GLY A 85 -12.20 -11.51 9.86
C GLY A 85 -13.70 -11.15 9.86
N PHE A 86 -14.59 -12.15 9.73
CA PHE A 86 -16.04 -11.96 9.71
C PHE A 86 -16.73 -12.70 10.88
N ASP A 87 -15.98 -13.06 11.91
CA ASP A 87 -16.47 -13.69 13.14
C ASP A 87 -17.32 -12.72 14.00
N ALA A 88 -17.96 -13.24 15.04
CA ALA A 88 -18.81 -12.45 15.93
C ALA A 88 -18.08 -11.26 16.58
N ARG A 89 -16.79 -11.43 16.91
CA ARG A 89 -15.97 -10.36 17.48
C ARG A 89 -15.71 -9.25 16.46
N SER A 90 -15.39 -9.62 15.23
CA SER A 90 -15.15 -8.65 14.13
C SER A 90 -16.43 -7.90 13.77
N LYS A 91 -17.59 -8.57 13.79
CA LYS A 91 -18.91 -7.93 13.61
C LYS A 91 -19.19 -6.92 14.72
N ALA A 92 -18.94 -7.29 15.98
CA ALA A 92 -19.13 -6.38 17.12
C ALA A 92 -18.23 -5.13 17.02
N ILE A 93 -16.97 -5.28 16.62
CA ILE A 93 -16.04 -4.15 16.37
C ILE A 93 -16.58 -3.23 15.27
N ALA A 94 -17.23 -3.79 14.25
CA ALA A 94 -17.83 -3.03 13.15
C ALA A 94 -19.21 -2.44 13.51
N GLY A 95 -19.70 -2.63 14.74
CA GLY A 95 -21.01 -2.14 15.17
C GLY A 95 -22.19 -2.96 14.62
N LEU A 96 -21.95 -4.19 14.19
CA LEU A 96 -22.98 -5.09 13.65
C LEU A 96 -23.44 -6.12 14.72
N PRO A 97 -24.71 -6.55 14.68
CA PRO A 97 -25.19 -7.64 15.49
C PRO A 97 -24.51 -8.97 15.10
N ALA A 98 -24.48 -9.93 16.05
CA ALA A 98 -23.78 -11.20 15.84
C ALA A 98 -24.36 -12.04 14.70
N ASP A 99 -25.66 -11.94 14.48
CA ASP A 99 -26.43 -12.62 13.42
C ASP A 99 -26.41 -11.89 12.08
N ALA A 100 -25.75 -10.73 11.97
CA ALA A 100 -25.63 -10.01 10.69
C ALA A 100 -24.88 -10.86 9.65
N GLU A 101 -25.36 -10.78 8.43
CA GLU A 101 -24.80 -11.46 7.25
C GLU A 101 -24.16 -10.42 6.28
N PRO A 102 -22.98 -9.87 6.62
CA PRO A 102 -22.39 -8.74 5.87
C PRO A 102 -21.99 -9.08 4.43
N LEU A 103 -21.95 -10.35 4.07
CA LEU A 103 -21.71 -10.83 2.71
C LEU A 103 -22.97 -11.26 1.96
N ALA A 104 -24.16 -11.22 2.57
CA ALA A 104 -25.39 -11.72 1.95
C ALA A 104 -25.65 -11.07 0.57
N ASP A 105 -25.58 -9.74 0.48
CA ASP A 105 -25.77 -9.03 -0.76
C ASP A 105 -24.55 -9.09 -1.70
N ALA A 106 -23.39 -9.47 -1.18
CA ALA A 106 -22.16 -9.52 -1.95
C ALA A 106 -22.24 -10.58 -3.07
N HIS A 107 -22.80 -11.73 -2.79
CA HIS A 107 -22.95 -12.83 -3.78
C HIS A 107 -23.85 -12.48 -4.96
N SER A 108 -24.80 -11.56 -4.79
CA SER A 108 -25.64 -11.09 -5.89
C SER A 108 -24.97 -10.04 -6.78
N ARG A 109 -23.95 -9.35 -6.28
CA ARG A 109 -23.29 -8.21 -6.93
C ARG A 109 -21.90 -8.52 -7.45
N PHE A 110 -21.22 -9.46 -6.81
CA PHE A 110 -19.81 -9.73 -7.00
C PHE A 110 -19.55 -11.24 -7.09
N GLN A 111 -18.41 -11.61 -7.66
CA GLN A 111 -17.86 -12.95 -7.53
C GLN A 111 -17.18 -13.05 -6.16
N VAL A 112 -17.63 -13.95 -5.30
CA VAL A 112 -17.12 -14.00 -3.91
C VAL A 112 -16.37 -15.31 -3.69
N LEU A 113 -15.11 -15.19 -3.24
CA LEU A 113 -14.30 -16.30 -2.76
C LEU A 113 -14.05 -16.11 -1.26
N GLU A 114 -14.61 -16.99 -0.47
CA GLU A 114 -14.46 -17.01 0.98
C GLU A 114 -13.35 -17.97 1.37
N VAL A 115 -12.33 -17.47 2.09
CA VAL A 115 -11.15 -18.25 2.47
C VAL A 115 -10.82 -18.02 3.94
N ASP A 116 -10.66 -19.08 4.70
CA ASP A 116 -10.06 -19.03 6.04
C ASP A 116 -8.52 -18.97 5.91
N PHE A 117 -8.00 -17.77 5.66
CA PHE A 117 -6.56 -17.56 5.54
C PHE A 117 -5.81 -17.82 6.85
N LYS A 118 -6.45 -17.63 7.99
CA LYS A 118 -5.85 -17.92 9.31
C LYS A 118 -5.61 -19.41 9.47
N LYS A 119 -6.63 -20.24 9.17
CA LYS A 119 -6.53 -21.70 9.23
C LYS A 119 -5.47 -22.20 8.24
N LEU A 120 -5.54 -21.77 6.98
CA LEU A 120 -4.58 -22.15 5.94
C LEU A 120 -3.14 -21.80 6.32
N THR A 121 -2.91 -20.60 6.84
CA THR A 121 -1.58 -20.18 7.33
C THR A 121 -1.14 -21.02 8.52
N GLY A 122 -2.05 -21.30 9.45
CA GLY A 122 -1.77 -22.12 10.63
C GLY A 122 -1.34 -23.54 10.28
N GLU A 123 -1.99 -24.14 9.31
CA GLU A 123 -1.65 -25.48 8.79
C GLU A 123 -0.29 -25.48 8.09
N ALA A 124 -0.03 -24.48 7.23
CA ALA A 124 1.24 -24.36 6.55
C ALA A 124 2.43 -24.16 7.51
N LEU A 125 2.19 -23.53 8.66
CA LEU A 125 3.21 -23.19 9.65
C LEU A 125 3.15 -24.06 10.91
N LYS A 126 2.42 -25.20 10.90
CA LYS A 126 2.25 -26.05 12.11
C LYS A 126 3.58 -26.44 12.74
N ASP A 127 4.56 -26.80 11.93
CA ASP A 127 5.89 -27.26 12.34
C ASP A 127 6.94 -26.12 12.45
N SER A 128 6.53 -24.88 12.22
CA SER A 128 7.43 -23.72 12.33
C SER A 128 7.72 -23.39 13.80
N PRO A 129 8.96 -23.01 14.15
CA PRO A 129 9.33 -22.62 15.51
C PRO A 129 8.77 -21.26 15.93
N LEU A 130 8.14 -20.51 15.03
CA LEU A 130 7.61 -19.18 15.30
C LEU A 130 6.51 -19.17 16.36
N SER A 131 6.44 -18.08 17.13
CA SER A 131 5.34 -17.83 18.05
C SER A 131 3.99 -17.68 17.34
N GLY A 132 2.87 -17.91 18.05
CA GLY A 132 1.54 -17.75 17.48
C GLY A 132 1.27 -16.35 16.90
N LYS A 133 1.87 -15.30 17.49
CA LYS A 133 1.76 -13.93 16.98
C LYS A 133 2.50 -13.74 15.64
N GLU A 134 3.68 -14.33 15.50
CA GLU A 134 4.46 -14.29 14.25
C GLU A 134 3.78 -15.10 13.15
N LYS A 135 3.29 -16.31 13.46
CA LYS A 135 2.47 -17.13 12.54
C LYS A 135 1.25 -16.35 12.03
N SER A 136 0.55 -15.64 12.92
CA SER A 136 -0.60 -14.83 12.54
C SER A 136 -0.25 -13.69 11.57
N ARG A 137 0.94 -13.09 11.68
CA ARG A 137 1.42 -12.06 10.74
C ARG A 137 1.73 -12.61 9.35
N ALA A 138 2.13 -13.87 9.27
CA ALA A 138 2.42 -14.54 8.00
C ALA A 138 1.16 -14.75 7.13
N LYS A 139 -0.05 -14.56 7.66
CA LYS A 139 -1.31 -14.58 6.88
C LYS A 139 -1.25 -13.66 5.65
N ASN A 140 -0.58 -12.54 5.76
CA ASN A 140 -0.39 -11.63 4.62
C ASN A 140 0.38 -12.28 3.47
N MET A 141 1.28 -13.22 3.77
CA MET A 141 2.05 -13.93 2.74
C MET A 141 1.20 -15.02 2.08
N THR A 142 0.29 -15.65 2.82
CA THR A 142 -0.69 -16.59 2.23
C THR A 142 -1.58 -15.86 1.22
N ILE A 143 -2.09 -14.68 1.58
CA ILE A 143 -2.88 -13.86 0.65
C ILE A 143 -2.03 -13.41 -0.55
N LEU A 144 -0.77 -13.04 -0.32
CA LEU A 144 0.16 -12.68 -1.38
C LEU A 144 0.36 -13.82 -2.37
N GLY A 145 0.49 -15.05 -1.88
CA GLY A 145 0.60 -16.24 -2.72
C GLY A 145 -0.61 -16.43 -3.63
N LEU A 146 -1.81 -16.35 -3.07
CA LEU A 146 -3.04 -16.45 -3.85
C LEU A 146 -3.14 -15.32 -4.91
N LEU A 147 -2.82 -14.09 -4.55
CA LEU A 147 -2.83 -12.97 -5.49
C LEU A 147 -1.75 -13.10 -6.57
N THR A 148 -0.59 -13.66 -6.23
CA THR A 148 0.48 -13.96 -7.20
C THR A 148 0.00 -14.98 -8.25
N TRP A 149 -0.70 -16.01 -7.80
CA TRP A 149 -1.33 -16.98 -8.68
C TRP A 149 -2.45 -16.35 -9.52
N LEU A 150 -3.35 -15.60 -8.88
CA LEU A 150 -4.51 -14.95 -9.51
C LEU A 150 -4.11 -14.03 -10.67
N TYR A 151 -3.02 -13.28 -10.50
CA TYR A 151 -2.52 -12.35 -11.50
C TYR A 151 -1.39 -12.91 -12.36
N SER A 152 -1.21 -14.24 -12.37
CA SER A 152 -0.19 -14.92 -13.18
C SER A 152 1.22 -14.34 -13.03
N GLN A 153 1.54 -13.85 -11.83
CA GLN A 153 2.87 -13.32 -11.52
C GLN A 153 3.85 -14.45 -11.23
N SER A 154 5.15 -14.20 -11.37
CA SER A 154 6.20 -15.19 -11.15
C SER A 154 6.36 -15.56 -9.67
N ALA A 155 5.93 -16.75 -9.26
CA ALA A 155 6.15 -17.26 -7.91
C ALA A 155 7.64 -17.36 -7.55
N PRO A 156 8.55 -17.87 -8.42
CA PRO A 156 9.97 -17.90 -8.12
C PRO A 156 10.59 -16.52 -7.86
N ALA A 157 10.20 -15.49 -8.62
CA ALA A 157 10.65 -14.12 -8.44
C ALA A 157 10.19 -13.56 -7.09
N MET A 158 8.93 -13.83 -6.71
CA MET A 158 8.36 -13.42 -5.43
C MET A 158 9.07 -14.11 -4.25
N GLU A 159 9.31 -15.42 -4.35
CA GLU A 159 10.05 -16.15 -3.31
C GLU A 159 11.48 -15.61 -3.13
N ALA A 160 12.17 -15.31 -4.23
CA ALA A 160 13.49 -14.70 -4.18
C ALA A 160 13.47 -13.33 -3.50
N ASP A 161 12.41 -12.55 -3.72
CA ASP A 161 12.22 -11.25 -3.08
C ASP A 161 11.94 -11.39 -1.58
N LEU A 162 11.09 -12.33 -1.19
CA LEU A 162 10.83 -12.63 0.22
C LEU A 162 12.09 -13.10 0.96
N LYS A 163 12.90 -13.95 0.33
CA LYS A 163 14.21 -14.39 0.89
C LYS A 163 15.17 -13.22 1.13
N ARG A 164 15.17 -12.23 0.23
CA ARG A 164 16.02 -11.03 0.42
C ARG A 164 15.55 -10.12 1.56
N GLN A 165 14.26 -10.10 1.83
CA GLN A 165 13.67 -9.20 2.81
C GLN A 165 13.60 -9.77 4.22
N PHE A 166 13.43 -11.06 4.33
CA PHE A 166 13.23 -11.75 5.59
C PHE A 166 14.31 -12.84 5.77
N ALA A 167 15.07 -12.76 6.85
CA ALA A 167 16.12 -13.72 7.14
C ALA A 167 15.65 -14.79 8.15
N GLY A 168 16.34 -15.93 8.18
CA GLY A 168 16.13 -17.00 9.16
C GLY A 168 14.71 -17.59 9.12
N ASP A 169 14.28 -18.10 10.27
CA ASP A 169 13.00 -18.80 10.43
C ASP A 169 11.79 -17.98 9.97
N LEU A 170 11.86 -16.65 10.13
CA LEU A 170 10.81 -15.77 9.64
C LEU A 170 10.72 -15.76 8.11
N GLY A 171 11.86 -15.79 7.43
CA GLY A 171 11.93 -15.88 5.98
C GLY A 171 11.36 -17.19 5.46
N GLU A 172 11.74 -18.31 6.07
CA GLU A 172 11.23 -19.64 5.71
C GLU A 172 9.71 -19.74 5.94
N ALA A 173 9.22 -19.28 7.07
CA ALA A 173 7.81 -19.27 7.39
C ALA A 173 6.99 -18.41 6.40
N ASN A 174 7.50 -17.24 6.02
CA ASN A 174 6.85 -16.40 5.02
C ASN A 174 6.77 -17.08 3.65
N ILE A 175 7.79 -17.84 3.26
CA ILE A 175 7.78 -18.61 2.00
C ILE A 175 6.79 -19.77 2.08
N LEU A 176 6.75 -20.50 3.18
CA LEU A 176 5.77 -21.58 3.36
C LEU A 176 4.34 -21.05 3.31
N ALA A 177 4.06 -19.96 4.01
CA ALA A 177 2.75 -19.30 3.95
C ALA A 177 2.40 -18.82 2.53
N PHE A 178 3.37 -18.22 1.83
CA PHE A 178 3.20 -17.80 0.44
C PHE A 178 2.84 -18.97 -0.48
N ARG A 179 3.59 -20.07 -0.38
CA ARG A 179 3.34 -21.29 -1.18
C ARG A 179 1.96 -21.86 -0.91
N ALA A 180 1.53 -21.92 0.35
CA ALA A 180 0.20 -22.40 0.70
C ALA A 180 -0.91 -21.59 0.00
N GLY A 181 -0.77 -20.27 -0.05
CA GLY A 181 -1.73 -19.43 -0.78
C GLY A 181 -1.67 -19.60 -2.29
N TYR A 182 -0.48 -19.75 -2.86
CA TYR A 182 -0.30 -19.98 -4.29
C TYR A 182 -0.94 -21.32 -4.71
N HIS A 183 -0.65 -22.39 -3.98
CA HIS A 183 -1.20 -23.72 -4.26
C HIS A 183 -2.72 -23.82 -4.01
N LEU A 184 -3.26 -23.02 -3.10
CA LEU A 184 -4.71 -22.92 -2.97
C LEU A 184 -5.36 -22.52 -4.30
N GLY A 185 -4.81 -21.53 -5.00
CA GLY A 185 -5.31 -21.12 -6.32
C GLY A 185 -5.24 -22.22 -7.35
N GLU A 186 -4.18 -23.03 -7.33
CA GLU A 186 -4.01 -24.17 -8.24
C GLU A 186 -5.00 -25.31 -7.95
N THR A 187 -5.23 -25.62 -6.68
CA THR A 187 -6.01 -26.80 -6.24
C THR A 187 -7.52 -26.54 -6.14
N ALA A 188 -7.94 -25.29 -5.98
CA ALA A 188 -9.34 -24.93 -5.82
C ALA A 188 -10.11 -24.77 -7.14
N GLU A 189 -9.50 -25.13 -8.28
CA GLU A 189 -10.10 -25.02 -9.62
C GLU A 189 -10.60 -23.61 -9.99
N TRP A 190 -9.99 -22.57 -9.41
CA TRP A 190 -10.35 -21.16 -9.61
C TRP A 190 -9.76 -20.55 -10.88
N THR A 191 -9.46 -21.36 -11.86
CA THR A 191 -8.83 -20.94 -13.13
C THR A 191 -9.61 -19.85 -13.87
N ALA A 192 -10.96 -19.85 -13.73
CA ALA A 192 -11.81 -18.83 -14.32
C ALA A 192 -11.58 -17.42 -13.75
N PHE A 193 -10.98 -17.31 -12.55
CA PHE A 193 -10.66 -16.03 -11.93
C PHE A 193 -9.26 -15.53 -12.25
N ARG A 194 -8.40 -16.39 -12.85
CA ARG A 194 -7.05 -15.98 -13.25
C ARG A 194 -7.08 -14.81 -14.22
N ARG A 195 -6.16 -13.90 -14.00
CA ARG A 195 -6.00 -12.69 -14.80
C ARG A 195 -4.55 -12.59 -15.25
N GLU A 196 -4.36 -12.10 -16.45
CA GLU A 196 -3.05 -11.79 -16.98
C GLU A 196 -3.01 -10.31 -17.35
N VAL A 197 -2.01 -9.61 -16.83
CA VAL A 197 -1.73 -8.23 -17.21
C VAL A 197 -0.45 -8.25 -18.01
N PRO A 198 -0.50 -7.97 -19.31
CA PRO A 198 0.68 -7.98 -20.18
C PRO A 198 1.74 -6.99 -19.72
N GLN A 199 2.97 -7.20 -20.16
CA GLN A 199 4.04 -6.23 -19.97
C GLN A 199 3.75 -4.94 -20.75
N ARG A 200 4.14 -3.81 -20.16
CA ARG A 200 4.08 -2.52 -20.84
C ARG A 200 5.13 -2.46 -21.95
N LYS A 201 4.73 -2.02 -23.12
CA LYS A 201 5.66 -1.66 -24.20
C LYS A 201 6.32 -0.31 -23.84
N ALA A 202 7.41 -0.37 -23.09
CA ALA A 202 8.20 0.81 -22.74
C ALA A 202 9.41 0.95 -23.67
N GLN A 203 9.98 2.16 -23.77
CA GLN A 203 11.25 2.35 -24.44
C GLN A 203 12.36 1.56 -23.71
N PRO A 204 13.35 1.01 -24.42
CA PRO A 204 14.47 0.35 -23.78
C PRO A 204 15.18 1.27 -22.79
N GLY A 205 15.47 0.78 -21.58
CA GLY A 205 16.13 1.59 -20.55
C GLY A 205 16.10 0.89 -19.18
N THR A 206 16.75 1.55 -18.24
CA THR A 206 16.70 1.13 -16.82
C THR A 206 15.59 1.90 -16.11
N TYR A 207 14.62 1.16 -15.56
CA TYR A 207 13.51 1.73 -14.84
C TYR A 207 13.65 1.45 -13.33
N LYS A 208 13.16 2.40 -12.53
CA LYS A 208 13.14 2.29 -11.07
C LYS A 208 11.76 2.66 -10.53
N THR A 209 11.19 1.79 -9.72
CA THR A 209 9.99 2.13 -8.96
C THR A 209 10.38 3.03 -7.80
N ILE A 210 9.77 4.20 -7.72
CA ILE A 210 10.00 5.19 -6.67
C ILE A 210 8.66 5.68 -6.10
N SER A 211 8.67 6.19 -4.88
CA SER A 211 7.53 6.89 -4.31
C SER A 211 7.42 8.31 -4.88
N GLY A 212 6.22 8.92 -4.77
CA GLY A 212 6.03 10.33 -5.13
C GLY A 212 6.93 11.26 -4.33
N SER A 213 7.09 11.00 -3.03
CA SER A 213 8.01 11.76 -2.16
C SER A 213 9.45 11.70 -2.62
N HIS A 214 9.92 10.52 -3.05
CA HIS A 214 11.25 10.36 -3.61
C HIS A 214 11.40 11.11 -4.96
N ALA A 215 10.37 11.07 -5.81
CA ALA A 215 10.37 11.81 -7.07
C ALA A 215 10.42 13.32 -6.84
N ILE A 216 9.66 13.84 -5.85
CA ILE A 216 9.72 15.26 -5.46
C ILE A 216 11.11 15.63 -4.95
N ALA A 217 11.73 14.82 -4.11
CA ALA A 217 13.08 15.07 -3.60
C ALA A 217 14.12 15.14 -4.75
N LEU A 218 14.05 14.23 -5.73
CA LEU A 218 14.89 14.27 -6.92
C LEU A 218 14.61 15.50 -7.79
N GLY A 219 13.33 15.88 -7.92
CA GLY A 219 12.91 17.07 -8.65
C GLY A 219 13.49 18.36 -8.04
N LEU A 220 13.43 18.51 -6.72
CA LEU A 220 14.04 19.66 -6.02
C LEU A 220 15.55 19.71 -6.21
N ALA A 221 16.23 18.56 -6.18
CA ALA A 221 17.66 18.48 -6.49
C ALA A 221 17.97 18.90 -7.94
N ALA A 222 17.15 18.47 -8.89
CA ALA A 222 17.30 18.86 -10.29
C ALA A 222 17.07 20.37 -10.50
N VAL A 223 16.06 20.94 -9.85
CA VAL A 223 15.76 22.39 -9.90
C VAL A 223 16.92 23.21 -9.34
N ALA A 224 17.46 22.84 -8.16
CA ALA A 224 18.62 23.53 -7.58
C ALA A 224 19.80 23.58 -8.56
N ARG A 225 20.10 22.46 -9.21
CA ARG A 225 21.19 22.36 -10.20
C ARG A 225 20.92 23.17 -11.46
N GLN A 226 19.71 23.10 -12.01
CA GLN A 226 19.33 23.77 -13.24
C GLN A 226 19.30 25.30 -13.10
N LEU A 227 18.78 25.78 -11.97
CA LEU A 227 18.70 27.22 -11.71
C LEU A 227 20.00 27.82 -11.17
N GLY A 228 20.93 27.00 -10.71
CA GLY A 228 22.14 27.47 -10.02
C GLY A 228 21.81 28.23 -8.71
N ARG A 229 20.66 27.94 -8.08
CA ARG A 229 20.18 28.59 -6.88
C ARG A 229 19.94 27.55 -5.80
N SER A 230 20.18 27.94 -4.54
CA SER A 230 19.84 27.06 -3.43
C SER A 230 18.33 26.87 -3.30
N VAL A 231 17.93 25.68 -2.86
CA VAL A 231 16.55 25.34 -2.51
C VAL A 231 16.52 25.05 -1.02
N LEU A 232 15.67 25.75 -0.27
CA LEU A 232 15.36 25.38 1.11
C LEU A 232 14.02 24.62 1.12
N TYR A 233 14.05 23.37 1.51
CA TYR A 233 12.85 22.60 1.75
C TYR A 233 12.53 22.58 3.25
N ALA A 234 11.50 23.32 3.65
CA ALA A 234 11.04 23.38 5.04
C ALA A 234 9.88 22.41 5.27
N GLY A 235 10.14 21.32 5.97
CA GLY A 235 9.15 20.33 6.37
C GLY A 235 8.93 20.32 7.87
N TYR A 236 7.84 19.70 8.32
CA TYR A 236 7.53 19.45 9.72
C TYR A 236 6.97 18.02 9.86
N PRO A 237 6.89 17.43 11.07
CA PRO A 237 6.42 16.06 11.24
C PRO A 237 4.93 15.89 10.91
N ILE A 238 4.63 15.48 9.68
CA ILE A 238 3.27 15.22 9.19
C ILE A 238 3.28 14.11 8.14
N THR A 239 2.43 13.12 8.31
CA THR A 239 2.26 12.03 7.33
C THR A 239 1.29 12.47 6.22
N PRO A 240 1.61 12.21 4.94
CA PRO A 240 2.81 11.52 4.40
C PRO A 240 3.94 12.49 3.99
N ALA A 241 3.83 13.79 4.20
CA ALA A 241 4.75 14.79 3.67
C ALA A 241 6.18 14.71 4.28
N SER A 242 6.32 14.16 5.49
CA SER A 242 7.62 13.96 6.13
C SER A 242 8.60 13.11 5.31
N ASP A 243 8.08 12.23 4.46
CA ASP A 243 8.92 11.37 3.63
C ASP A 243 9.79 12.17 2.65
N ILE A 244 9.32 13.34 2.19
CA ILE A 244 10.11 14.22 1.32
C ILE A 244 11.34 14.74 2.08
N LEU A 245 11.14 15.20 3.33
CA LEU A 245 12.22 15.68 4.18
C LEU A 245 13.24 14.57 4.46
N HIS A 246 12.76 13.36 4.78
CA HIS A 246 13.61 12.20 5.02
C HIS A 246 14.41 11.80 3.78
N GLU A 247 13.78 11.80 2.59
CA GLU A 247 14.47 11.51 1.34
C GLU A 247 15.54 12.56 1.01
N LEU A 248 15.26 13.85 1.19
CA LEU A 248 16.24 14.91 1.01
C LEU A 248 17.41 14.79 1.99
N ALA A 249 17.14 14.50 3.26
CA ALA A 249 18.17 14.28 4.28
C ALA A 249 19.04 13.06 3.96
N ARG A 250 18.45 12.00 3.38
CA ARG A 250 19.16 10.79 2.95
C ARG A 250 20.01 11.00 1.70
N LEU A 251 19.46 11.68 0.69
CA LEU A 251 20.13 11.93 -0.59
C LEU A 251 21.21 12.99 -0.47
N ARG A 252 21.05 13.94 0.43
CA ARG A 252 21.94 15.10 0.62
C ARG A 252 22.36 15.77 -0.71
N PRO A 253 21.40 16.14 -1.57
CA PRO A 253 21.72 16.68 -2.87
C PRO A 253 22.35 18.07 -2.72
N ASP A 254 23.36 18.36 -3.54
CA ASP A 254 23.99 19.68 -3.61
C ASP A 254 22.97 20.76 -3.95
N GLY A 255 23.03 21.88 -3.24
CA GLY A 255 22.15 23.01 -3.44
C GLY A 255 20.76 22.88 -2.80
N VAL A 256 20.45 21.79 -2.13
CA VAL A 256 19.19 21.64 -1.37
C VAL A 256 19.47 21.55 0.12
N LEU A 257 18.85 22.45 0.88
CA LEU A 257 18.90 22.47 2.35
C LEU A 257 17.57 21.94 2.92
N PRO A 258 17.52 20.69 3.42
CA PRO A 258 16.37 20.19 4.15
C PRO A 258 16.35 20.80 5.56
N PHE A 259 15.26 21.45 5.91
CA PHE A 259 15.05 22.09 7.20
C PHE A 259 13.80 21.52 7.87
N GLN A 260 13.93 21.03 9.09
CA GLN A 260 12.79 20.59 9.88
C GLN A 260 12.31 21.73 10.78
N ALA A 261 11.10 22.21 10.52
CA ALA A 261 10.37 23.14 11.35
C ALA A 261 9.56 22.41 12.43
N GLU A 262 9.06 23.16 13.41
CA GLU A 262 8.23 22.63 14.49
C GLU A 262 6.82 22.28 14.00
N ASP A 263 6.22 23.17 13.20
CA ASP A 263 4.83 23.09 12.76
C ASP A 263 4.61 23.66 11.34
N GLU A 264 3.35 23.74 10.95
CA GLU A 264 2.87 24.24 9.68
C GLU A 264 3.29 25.68 9.41
N ILE A 265 3.08 26.55 10.39
CA ILE A 265 3.32 28.00 10.27
C ILE A 265 4.81 28.26 10.17
N ALA A 266 5.60 27.64 11.06
CA ALA A 266 7.06 27.74 11.03
C ALA A 266 7.65 27.24 9.71
N SER A 267 7.09 26.16 9.13
CA SER A 267 7.58 25.61 7.86
C SER A 267 7.30 26.53 6.68
N VAL A 268 6.09 27.11 6.58
CA VAL A 268 5.77 28.01 5.46
C VAL A 268 6.51 29.33 5.59
N THR A 269 6.61 29.90 6.79
CA THR A 269 7.36 31.15 7.00
C THR A 269 8.85 31.00 6.75
N ALA A 270 9.44 29.85 7.11
CA ALA A 270 10.83 29.53 6.75
C ALA A 270 11.03 29.45 5.21
N ALA A 271 10.10 28.83 4.48
CA ALA A 271 10.15 28.78 3.03
C ALA A 271 10.00 30.17 2.40
N LEU A 272 9.10 31.02 2.92
CA LEU A 272 8.95 32.41 2.49
C LEU A 272 10.22 33.23 2.77
N GLY A 273 10.79 33.12 3.96
CA GLY A 273 12.05 33.78 4.32
C GLY A 273 13.21 33.37 3.43
N ALA A 274 13.32 32.08 3.08
CA ALA A 274 14.31 31.59 2.14
C ALA A 274 14.14 32.20 0.74
N SER A 275 12.88 32.30 0.27
CA SER A 275 12.56 32.91 -1.02
C SER A 275 12.89 34.39 -1.02
N PHE A 276 12.60 35.11 0.06
CA PHE A 276 12.96 36.51 0.23
C PHE A 276 14.49 36.73 0.24
N ALA A 277 15.23 35.78 0.82
CA ALA A 277 16.69 35.80 0.83
C ALA A 277 17.34 35.34 -0.51
N GLY A 278 16.57 35.06 -1.53
CA GLY A 278 17.08 34.73 -2.86
C GLY A 278 17.20 33.22 -3.17
N SER A 279 16.89 32.34 -2.23
CA SER A 279 16.75 30.91 -2.45
C SER A 279 15.37 30.56 -3.03
N LEU A 280 15.17 29.32 -3.45
CA LEU A 280 13.84 28.80 -3.71
C LEU A 280 13.30 28.13 -2.44
N GLY A 281 12.27 28.71 -1.82
CA GLY A 281 11.59 28.10 -0.68
C GLY A 281 10.55 27.09 -1.14
N ALA A 282 10.57 25.90 -0.54
CA ALA A 282 9.60 24.87 -0.79
C ALA A 282 9.10 24.25 0.52
N THR A 283 7.83 23.86 0.57
CA THR A 283 7.23 23.15 1.71
C THR A 283 6.14 22.24 1.21
N ALA A 284 5.82 21.19 1.97
CA ALA A 284 4.70 20.30 1.72
C ALA A 284 3.89 20.07 2.98
N SER A 285 2.61 19.70 2.82
CA SER A 285 1.68 19.47 3.90
C SER A 285 0.60 18.47 3.50
N SER A 286 -0.29 18.14 4.40
CA SER A 286 -1.54 17.43 4.16
C SER A 286 -2.74 18.35 4.39
N GLY A 287 -3.98 17.85 4.20
CA GLY A 287 -5.21 18.66 4.18
C GLY A 287 -5.33 19.73 5.28
N PRO A 288 -5.37 19.38 6.57
CA PRO A 288 -5.53 20.36 7.66
C PRO A 288 -4.39 21.39 7.70
N GLY A 289 -3.17 20.96 7.39
CA GLY A 289 -2.00 21.84 7.42
C GLY A 289 -2.01 22.92 6.34
N ILE A 290 -2.71 22.70 5.22
CA ILE A 290 -2.89 23.74 4.19
C ILE A 290 -3.65 24.95 4.77
N SER A 291 -4.71 24.68 5.55
CA SER A 291 -5.47 25.76 6.20
C SER A 291 -4.65 26.53 7.22
N LEU A 292 -3.83 25.85 8.03
CA LEU A 292 -2.94 26.48 9.01
C LEU A 292 -1.84 27.32 8.34
N LYS A 293 -1.32 26.87 7.20
CA LYS A 293 -0.31 27.63 6.43
C LYS A 293 -0.86 28.91 5.82
N GLY A 294 -2.17 29.08 5.76
CA GLY A 294 -2.82 30.34 5.33
C GLY A 294 -2.51 31.55 6.19
N GLU A 295 -1.99 31.36 7.42
CA GLU A 295 -1.54 32.44 8.30
C GLU A 295 -0.16 33.00 7.92
N GLY A 296 0.67 32.24 7.20
CA GLY A 296 1.98 32.68 6.72
C GLY A 296 1.91 33.19 5.30
#